data_ecc0c5183c359406a043be4ac8ef0bf3
#
_entry.id   ecc0c5183c359406a043be4ac8ef0bf3
#
_cell.length_a   1.000
_cell.length_b   1.000
_cell.length_c   1.000
_cell.angle_alpha   90.00
_cell.angle_beta   90.00
_cell.angle_gamma   90.00
#
_symmetry.space_group_name_H-M   'P 1'
#
loop_
_entity.id
_entity.type
_entity.pdbx_description
1 polymer ?
#
loop_
_entity_poly.entity_id
_entity_poly.type
_entity_poly.pdbx_seq_one_letter_code
_entity_poly.pdbx_strand_id
1 'polypeptide(L)'
;LVKTPGVVFALAMAVRALTKEGDSVLIQPPVYYPFFEVIRDNNRKIVESPLLLTDGHYEIDFDDLEEKIASQNVKLFLLCSPHNPVGRVWTKEELQKLGELCDRYHVFVVADEIHCDFAFPEHPHTIFAKACPQLEEKMILCSAPSKTFNLAGLQVSNIWVPGKEVRDRFKAEINAAGYSQLNALG
;
A
#
# COMPACT_ATOMS: atom_id res chain seq x y z
N LEU A 1 -14.62 6.64 2.42
CA LEU A 1 -14.01 6.79 1.11
C LEU A 1 -13.44 8.20 0.97
N VAL A 2 -12.21 8.31 0.48
CA VAL A 2 -11.54 9.58 0.16
C VAL A 2 -11.12 9.54 -1.31
N LYS A 3 -11.23 10.67 -2.02
CA LYS A 3 -10.78 10.79 -3.41
C LYS A 3 -9.43 11.50 -3.46
N THR A 4 -8.56 11.06 -4.38
CA THR A 4 -7.25 11.68 -4.63
C THR A 4 -6.93 11.74 -6.13
N PRO A 5 -5.98 12.58 -6.58
CA PRO A 5 -5.64 12.73 -8.00
C PRO A 5 -4.81 11.57 -8.56
N GLY A 6 -4.79 10.43 -7.89
CA GLY A 6 -4.05 9.25 -8.28
C GLY A 6 -3.49 8.52 -7.07
N VAL A 7 -3.16 7.23 -7.26
CA VAL A 7 -2.69 6.38 -6.17
C VAL A 7 -1.32 6.81 -5.66
N VAL A 8 -0.39 7.24 -6.52
CA VAL A 8 0.94 7.69 -6.07
C VAL A 8 0.84 8.89 -5.13
N PHE A 9 -0.05 9.85 -5.43
CA PHE A 9 -0.34 10.95 -4.50
C PHE A 9 -0.90 10.43 -3.17
N ALA A 10 -1.83 9.47 -3.22
CA ALA A 10 -2.38 8.86 -2.01
C ALA A 10 -1.30 8.17 -1.18
N LEU A 11 -0.37 7.43 -1.81
CA LEU A 11 0.76 6.81 -1.13
C LEU A 11 1.63 7.84 -0.41
N ALA A 12 1.97 8.96 -1.09
CA ALA A 12 2.75 10.04 -0.47
C ALA A 12 2.02 10.66 0.74
N MET A 13 0.72 10.92 0.63
CA MET A 13 -0.09 11.44 1.73
C MET A 13 -0.23 10.43 2.88
N ALA A 14 -0.33 9.14 2.58
CA ALA A 14 -0.36 8.08 3.58
C ALA A 14 0.97 7.97 4.34
N VAL A 15 2.11 8.03 3.64
CA VAL A 15 3.44 8.07 4.24
C VAL A 15 3.53 9.23 5.23
N ARG A 16 3.11 10.43 4.84
CA ARG A 16 3.11 11.62 5.72
C ARG A 16 2.16 11.48 6.90
N ALA A 17 0.96 10.99 6.65
CA ALA A 17 -0.09 10.86 7.66
C ALA A 17 0.25 9.81 8.74
N LEU A 18 0.91 8.72 8.37
CA LEU A 18 1.09 7.56 9.25
C LEU A 18 2.49 7.46 9.87
N THR A 19 3.43 8.28 9.39
CA THR A 19 4.83 8.27 9.86
C THR A 19 5.35 9.68 10.11
N LYS A 20 6.49 9.79 10.77
CA LYS A 20 7.27 11.02 10.93
C LYS A 20 8.54 10.96 10.09
N GLU A 21 9.18 12.10 9.86
CA GLU A 21 10.50 12.13 9.21
C GLU A 21 11.49 11.25 9.99
N GLY A 22 12.26 10.45 9.24
CA GLY A 22 13.19 9.48 9.79
C GLY A 22 12.59 8.14 10.18
N ASP A 23 11.27 7.97 10.22
CA ASP A 23 10.64 6.67 10.44
C ASP A 23 10.91 5.70 9.28
N SER A 24 10.88 4.41 9.59
CA SER A 24 11.09 3.32 8.64
C SER A 24 9.79 2.92 7.96
N VAL A 25 9.84 2.83 6.62
CA VAL A 25 8.74 2.37 5.77
C VAL A 25 9.23 1.17 4.95
N LEU A 26 8.49 0.07 5.02
CA LEU A 26 8.84 -1.19 4.38
C LEU A 26 8.23 -1.33 3.00
N ILE A 27 9.00 -1.88 2.08
CA ILE A 27 8.59 -2.28 0.72
C ILE A 27 9.21 -3.62 0.36
N GLN A 28 8.66 -4.28 -0.67
CA GLN A 28 9.11 -5.60 -1.14
C GLN A 28 9.60 -5.55 -2.60
N PRO A 29 10.89 -5.21 -2.84
CA PRO A 29 11.44 -5.26 -4.20
C PRO A 29 11.48 -6.68 -4.80
N PRO A 30 11.40 -6.82 -6.16
CA PRO A 30 11.16 -5.76 -7.14
C PRO A 30 9.74 -5.20 -7.04
N VAL A 31 9.59 -3.90 -6.89
CA VAL A 31 8.29 -3.23 -6.75
C VAL A 31 8.27 -1.96 -7.61
N TYR A 32 7.08 -1.47 -7.90
CA TYR A 32 6.85 -0.26 -8.67
C TYR A 32 7.69 0.92 -8.13
N TYR A 33 8.53 1.51 -8.98
CA TYR A 33 9.56 2.48 -8.56
C TYR A 33 9.05 3.68 -7.74
N PRO A 34 7.82 4.22 -7.94
CA PRO A 34 7.32 5.31 -7.12
C PRO A 34 7.15 4.97 -5.62
N PHE A 35 7.13 3.68 -5.24
CA PHE A 35 7.15 3.29 -3.84
C PHE A 35 8.43 3.78 -3.14
N PHE A 36 9.56 3.70 -3.82
CA PHE A 36 10.83 4.25 -3.32
C PHE A 36 10.81 5.76 -3.23
N GLU A 37 10.25 6.40 -4.28
CA GLU A 37 10.20 7.87 -4.38
C GLU A 37 9.33 8.47 -3.28
N VAL A 38 8.11 7.97 -3.07
CA VAL A 38 7.21 8.51 -2.05
C VAL A 38 7.75 8.36 -0.62
N ILE A 39 8.62 7.39 -0.37
CA ILE A 39 9.30 7.24 0.92
C ILE A 39 10.44 8.25 1.03
N ARG A 40 11.34 8.26 0.05
CA ARG A 40 12.55 9.10 0.03
C ARG A 40 12.22 10.59 0.03
N ASP A 41 11.31 11.00 -0.85
CA ASP A 41 10.95 12.41 -1.07
C ASP A 41 10.18 13.00 0.13
N ASN A 42 9.67 12.13 1.01
CA ASN A 42 9.08 12.53 2.28
C ASN A 42 10.02 12.33 3.49
N ASN A 43 11.34 12.17 3.28
CA ASN A 43 12.34 12.04 4.34
C ASN A 43 12.14 10.83 5.28
N ARG A 44 11.61 9.71 4.76
CA ARG A 44 11.50 8.46 5.50
C ARG A 44 12.61 7.50 5.09
N LYS A 45 12.91 6.54 5.97
CA LYS A 45 13.88 5.48 5.69
C LYS A 45 13.21 4.35 4.93
N ILE A 46 13.83 3.91 3.84
CA ILE A 46 13.39 2.72 3.12
C ILE A 46 13.93 1.49 3.84
N VAL A 47 13.04 0.54 4.14
CA VAL A 47 13.36 -0.81 4.58
C VAL A 47 12.93 -1.76 3.47
N GLU A 48 13.89 -2.52 2.96
CA GLU A 48 13.64 -3.47 1.89
C GLU A 48 13.60 -4.89 2.44
N SER A 49 12.51 -5.62 2.16
CA SER A 49 12.40 -7.06 2.31
C SER A 49 12.17 -7.66 0.92
N PRO A 50 13.25 -7.98 0.18
CA PRO A 50 13.14 -8.42 -1.20
C PRO A 50 12.35 -9.71 -1.34
N LEU A 51 11.56 -9.80 -2.41
CA LEU A 51 10.91 -11.05 -2.78
C LEU A 51 11.94 -12.08 -3.22
N LEU A 52 11.73 -13.33 -2.86
CA LEU A 52 12.53 -14.46 -3.33
C LEU A 52 12.04 -14.90 -4.72
N LEU A 53 12.96 -15.20 -5.61
CA LEU A 53 12.64 -15.82 -6.89
C LEU A 53 13.00 -17.32 -6.83
N THR A 54 11.98 -18.16 -6.69
CA THR A 54 12.12 -19.62 -6.61
C THR A 54 11.41 -20.26 -7.79
N ASP A 55 12.12 -21.02 -8.61
CA ASP A 55 11.57 -21.74 -9.76
C ASP A 55 10.71 -20.89 -10.71
N GLY A 56 11.10 -19.63 -10.89
CA GLY A 56 10.36 -18.67 -11.74
C GLY A 56 9.17 -18.00 -11.06
N HIS A 57 8.91 -18.25 -9.79
CA HIS A 57 7.87 -17.60 -8.98
C HIS A 57 8.47 -16.70 -7.91
N TYR A 58 7.87 -15.53 -7.75
CA TYR A 58 8.22 -14.64 -6.65
C TYR A 58 7.43 -15.00 -5.40
N GLU A 59 8.11 -15.07 -4.26
CA GLU A 59 7.55 -15.43 -2.98
C GLU A 59 7.94 -14.40 -1.91
N ILE A 60 7.15 -14.29 -0.86
CA ILE A 60 7.47 -13.46 0.29
C ILE A 60 8.41 -14.23 1.19
N ASP A 61 9.58 -13.66 1.48
CA ASP A 61 10.45 -14.14 2.55
C ASP A 61 9.89 -13.65 3.90
N PHE A 62 9.10 -14.47 4.53
CA PHE A 62 8.45 -14.12 5.79
C PHE A 62 9.42 -14.01 6.97
N ASP A 63 10.53 -14.72 6.93
CA ASP A 63 11.55 -14.68 7.98
C ASP A 63 12.33 -13.36 7.89
N ASP A 64 12.78 -12.98 6.68
CA ASP A 64 13.40 -11.66 6.44
C ASP A 64 12.42 -10.53 6.74
N LEU A 65 11.16 -10.66 6.32
CA LEU A 65 10.12 -9.66 6.58
C LEU A 65 9.93 -9.40 8.07
N GLU A 66 9.78 -10.45 8.88
CA GLU A 66 9.62 -10.34 10.34
C GLU A 66 10.87 -9.76 10.99
N GLU A 67 12.06 -10.22 10.58
CA GLU A 67 13.34 -9.69 11.07
C GLU A 67 13.46 -8.18 10.78
N LYS A 68 13.18 -7.74 9.56
CA LYS A 68 13.21 -6.33 9.17
C LYS A 68 12.21 -5.47 9.94
N ILE A 69 10.97 -5.96 10.08
CA ILE A 69 9.93 -5.25 10.85
C ILE A 69 10.39 -5.03 12.29
N ALA A 70 10.91 -6.07 12.94
CA ALA A 70 11.33 -6.03 14.33
C ALA A 70 12.59 -5.20 14.54
N SER A 71 13.66 -5.47 13.76
CA SER A 71 14.98 -4.86 13.96
C SER A 71 15.05 -3.39 13.54
N GLN A 72 14.28 -2.98 12.52
CA GLN A 72 14.32 -1.63 11.98
C GLN A 72 13.16 -0.74 12.42
N ASN A 73 12.37 -1.18 13.41
CA ASN A 73 11.25 -0.41 13.97
C ASN A 73 10.32 0.16 12.89
N VAL A 74 9.91 -0.70 11.95
CA VAL A 74 9.04 -0.33 10.82
C VAL A 74 7.71 0.22 11.34
N LYS A 75 7.26 1.34 10.79
CA LYS A 75 6.00 2.00 11.14
C LYS A 75 4.92 1.80 10.10
N LEU A 76 5.31 1.64 8.85
CA LEU A 76 4.40 1.55 7.72
C LEU A 76 4.92 0.52 6.72
N PHE A 77 4.02 -0.30 6.20
CA PHE A 77 4.27 -1.20 5.08
C PHE A 77 3.44 -0.75 3.86
N LEU A 78 4.12 -0.47 2.74
CA LEU A 78 3.48 -0.24 1.46
C LEU A 78 3.39 -1.57 0.71
N LEU A 79 2.20 -2.17 0.70
CA LEU A 79 1.91 -3.43 0.04
C LEU A 79 1.42 -3.21 -1.38
N CYS A 80 2.02 -3.85 -2.37
CA CYS A 80 1.54 -3.90 -3.75
C CYS A 80 0.76 -5.21 -3.99
N SER A 81 -0.54 -5.14 -4.29
CA SER A 81 -1.41 -6.32 -4.40
C SER A 81 -2.56 -6.10 -5.39
N PRO A 82 -2.55 -6.67 -6.60
CA PRO A 82 -1.50 -7.52 -7.20
C PRO A 82 -0.16 -6.80 -7.35
N HIS A 83 0.94 -7.56 -7.29
CA HIS A 83 2.28 -7.01 -7.18
C HIS A 83 2.90 -6.68 -8.55
N ASN A 84 3.17 -5.42 -8.78
CA ASN A 84 3.84 -4.89 -9.96
C ASN A 84 5.35 -4.62 -9.66
N PRO A 85 6.31 -5.09 -10.46
CA PRO A 85 6.16 -5.66 -11.81
C PRO A 85 6.10 -7.19 -11.88
N VAL A 86 6.18 -7.91 -10.78
CA VAL A 86 6.40 -9.36 -10.76
C VAL A 86 5.15 -10.17 -11.15
N GLY A 87 3.96 -9.54 -11.19
CA GLY A 87 2.73 -10.18 -11.63
C GLY A 87 2.11 -11.15 -10.60
N ARG A 88 2.51 -11.10 -9.32
CA ARG A 88 1.93 -11.95 -8.28
C ARG A 88 0.58 -11.42 -7.81
N VAL A 89 -0.40 -12.30 -7.73
CA VAL A 89 -1.62 -12.13 -6.95
C VAL A 89 -1.42 -12.92 -5.65
N TRP A 90 -1.34 -12.22 -4.54
CA TRP A 90 -1.12 -12.85 -3.24
C TRP A 90 -2.32 -13.67 -2.81
N THR A 91 -2.10 -14.87 -2.30
CA THR A 91 -3.17 -15.71 -1.76
C THR A 91 -3.73 -15.09 -0.48
N LYS A 92 -4.92 -15.53 -0.11
CA LYS A 92 -5.53 -15.11 1.15
C LYS A 92 -4.65 -15.45 2.35
N GLU A 93 -4.02 -16.63 2.33
CA GLU A 93 -3.14 -17.12 3.38
C GLU A 93 -1.86 -16.28 3.49
N GLU A 94 -1.24 -15.91 2.36
CA GLU A 94 -0.10 -15.00 2.33
C GLU A 94 -0.47 -13.64 2.92
N LEU A 95 -1.61 -13.06 2.52
CA LEU A 95 -2.10 -11.79 3.06
C LEU A 95 -2.42 -11.86 4.55
N GLN A 96 -3.00 -12.96 5.02
CA GLN A 96 -3.29 -13.17 6.44
C GLN A 96 -2.00 -13.21 7.27
N LYS A 97 -0.99 -13.95 6.81
CA LYS A 97 0.31 -14.02 7.47
C LYS A 97 1.01 -12.66 7.51
N LEU A 98 0.95 -11.88 6.41
CA LEU A 98 1.39 -10.48 6.39
C LEU A 98 0.65 -9.64 7.43
N GLY A 99 -0.67 -9.73 7.45
CA GLY A 99 -1.50 -8.98 8.38
C GLY A 99 -1.25 -9.31 9.84
N GLU A 100 -1.02 -10.59 10.17
CA GLU A 100 -0.66 -11.04 11.52
C GLU A 100 0.68 -10.44 11.99
N LEU A 101 1.68 -10.39 11.11
CA LEU A 101 2.95 -9.73 11.41
C LEU A 101 2.75 -8.24 11.65
N CYS A 102 2.05 -7.56 10.73
CA CYS A 102 1.79 -6.13 10.86
C CYS A 102 1.01 -5.78 12.15
N ASP A 103 0.05 -6.60 12.54
CA ASP A 103 -0.70 -6.39 13.78
C ASP A 103 0.16 -6.60 15.02
N ARG A 104 0.94 -7.69 15.05
CA ARG A 104 1.87 -8.02 16.14
C ARG A 104 2.86 -6.90 16.44
N TYR A 105 3.39 -6.29 15.40
CA TYR A 105 4.40 -5.22 15.51
C TYR A 105 3.81 -3.80 15.40
N HIS A 106 2.48 -3.67 15.37
CA HIS A 106 1.77 -2.39 15.26
C HIS A 106 2.14 -1.56 14.03
N VAL A 107 2.38 -2.22 12.90
CA VAL A 107 2.69 -1.61 11.60
C VAL A 107 1.40 -1.23 10.89
N PHE A 108 1.32 0.02 10.40
CA PHE A 108 0.25 0.43 9.49
C PHE A 108 0.46 -0.22 8.12
N VAL A 109 -0.64 -0.50 7.40
CA VAL A 109 -0.56 -1.04 6.05
C VAL A 109 -1.27 -0.13 5.05
N VAL A 110 -0.59 0.19 3.96
CA VAL A 110 -1.21 0.80 2.78
C VAL A 110 -1.15 -0.20 1.65
N ALA A 111 -2.31 -0.75 1.29
CA ALA A 111 -2.42 -1.72 0.20
C ALA A 111 -2.78 -0.99 -1.11
N ASP A 112 -1.86 -0.99 -2.06
CA ASP A 112 -2.11 -0.54 -3.42
C ASP A 112 -2.72 -1.69 -4.22
N GLU A 113 -4.04 -1.62 -4.41
CA GLU A 113 -4.84 -2.61 -5.12
C GLU A 113 -5.27 -2.12 -6.52
N ILE A 114 -4.55 -1.16 -7.10
CA ILE A 114 -4.89 -0.55 -8.41
C ILE A 114 -5.00 -1.57 -9.55
N HIS A 115 -4.35 -2.72 -9.43
CA HIS A 115 -4.35 -3.79 -10.44
C HIS A 115 -5.33 -4.93 -10.13
N CYS A 116 -6.22 -4.80 -9.15
CA CYS A 116 -7.11 -5.87 -8.69
C CYS A 116 -7.98 -6.49 -9.80
N ASP A 117 -8.40 -5.68 -10.78
CA ASP A 117 -9.24 -6.13 -11.89
C ASP A 117 -8.48 -6.91 -12.97
N PHE A 118 -7.13 -6.98 -12.90
CA PHE A 118 -6.30 -7.75 -13.83
C PHE A 118 -5.99 -9.17 -13.35
N ALA A 119 -6.47 -9.54 -12.16
CA ALA A 119 -6.33 -10.90 -11.66
C ALA A 119 -7.11 -11.89 -12.55
N PHE A 120 -6.47 -13.00 -12.92
CA PHE A 120 -7.13 -14.04 -13.70
C PHE A 120 -8.13 -14.83 -12.84
N PRO A 121 -9.17 -15.45 -13.46
CA PRO A 121 -10.16 -16.22 -12.71
C PRO A 121 -9.57 -17.36 -11.86
N GLU A 122 -8.47 -17.95 -12.31
CA GLU A 122 -7.75 -19.03 -11.62
C GLU A 122 -6.96 -18.53 -10.41
N HIS A 123 -6.66 -17.22 -10.37
CA HIS A 123 -5.94 -16.56 -9.29
C HIS A 123 -6.67 -15.26 -8.87
N PRO A 124 -7.86 -15.38 -8.27
CA PRO A 124 -8.68 -14.23 -7.96
C PRO A 124 -8.01 -13.33 -6.90
N HIS A 125 -8.13 -12.02 -7.11
CA HIS A 125 -7.66 -11.05 -6.13
C HIS A 125 -8.44 -11.14 -4.82
N THR A 126 -7.73 -11.16 -3.71
CA THR A 126 -8.32 -11.05 -2.37
C THR A 126 -8.06 -9.64 -1.84
N ILE A 127 -9.13 -8.89 -1.57
CA ILE A 127 -9.04 -7.56 -0.96
C ILE A 127 -8.37 -7.68 0.42
N PHE A 128 -7.33 -6.89 0.67
CA PHE A 128 -6.55 -6.95 1.92
C PHE A 128 -7.43 -6.79 3.16
N ALA A 129 -8.41 -5.88 3.15
CA ALA A 129 -9.33 -5.71 4.27
C ALA A 129 -10.19 -6.95 4.57
N LYS A 130 -10.48 -7.77 3.57
CA LYS A 130 -11.20 -9.05 3.77
C LYS A 130 -10.29 -10.14 4.33
N ALA A 131 -9.02 -10.11 3.95
CA ALA A 131 -8.03 -11.04 4.49
C ALA A 131 -7.64 -10.71 5.93
N CYS A 132 -7.56 -9.42 6.26
CA CYS A 132 -6.98 -8.91 7.52
C CYS A 132 -7.93 -7.93 8.25
N PRO A 133 -9.15 -8.36 8.66
CA PRO A 133 -10.10 -7.46 9.31
C PRO A 133 -9.60 -6.90 10.64
N GLN A 134 -8.66 -7.58 11.31
CA GLN A 134 -8.02 -7.10 12.54
C GLN A 134 -7.24 -5.78 12.37
N LEU A 135 -6.84 -5.46 11.13
CA LEU A 135 -6.12 -4.23 10.81
C LEU A 135 -7.04 -3.08 10.36
N GLU A 136 -8.36 -3.20 10.48
CA GLU A 136 -9.31 -2.22 9.96
C GLU A 136 -9.00 -0.79 10.41
N GLU A 137 -8.59 -0.58 11.66
CA GLU A 137 -8.22 0.72 12.19
C GLU A 137 -6.80 1.19 11.80
N LYS A 138 -6.01 0.33 11.16
CA LYS A 138 -4.59 0.57 10.82
C LYS A 138 -4.28 0.44 9.33
N MET A 139 -5.29 0.47 8.45
CA MET A 139 -5.06 0.28 7.01
C MET A 139 -5.63 1.40 6.16
N ILE A 140 -5.03 1.53 4.97
CA ILE A 140 -5.53 2.31 3.84
C ILE A 140 -5.49 1.41 2.60
N LEU A 141 -6.59 1.34 1.84
CA LEU A 141 -6.63 0.64 0.56
C LEU A 141 -6.76 1.65 -0.57
N CYS A 142 -5.92 1.48 -1.58
CA CYS A 142 -5.87 2.35 -2.76
C CYS A 142 -6.37 1.59 -3.98
N SER A 143 -7.34 2.15 -4.69
CA SER A 143 -7.80 1.65 -5.98
C SER A 143 -8.08 2.81 -6.93
N ALA A 144 -8.13 2.54 -8.22
CA ALA A 144 -8.47 3.55 -9.22
C ALA A 144 -9.01 2.91 -10.50
N PRO A 145 -9.92 3.57 -11.22
CA PRO A 145 -10.40 3.10 -12.52
C PRO A 145 -9.36 3.27 -13.63
N SER A 146 -8.26 3.97 -13.34
CA SER A 146 -7.28 4.42 -14.34
C SER A 146 -6.63 3.27 -15.12
N LYS A 147 -6.33 2.16 -14.48
CA LYS A 147 -5.72 0.98 -15.13
C LYS A 147 -6.76 0.15 -15.86
N THR A 148 -7.83 -0.23 -15.18
CA THR A 148 -8.90 -1.07 -15.71
C THR A 148 -9.55 -0.48 -16.96
N PHE A 149 -9.80 0.84 -16.96
CA PHE A 149 -10.55 1.52 -18.02
C PHE A 149 -9.70 2.47 -18.87
N ASN A 150 -8.35 2.43 -18.71
CA ASN A 150 -7.42 3.34 -19.40
C ASN A 150 -7.76 4.84 -19.19
N LEU A 151 -8.08 5.22 -17.98
CA LEU A 151 -8.54 6.56 -17.60
C LEU A 151 -7.51 7.35 -16.76
N ALA A 152 -6.20 7.10 -16.94
CA ALA A 152 -5.16 7.75 -16.16
C ALA A 152 -5.22 9.29 -16.25
N GLY A 153 -5.61 9.83 -17.40
CA GLY A 153 -5.76 11.29 -17.63
C GLY A 153 -6.86 11.94 -16.78
N LEU A 154 -7.81 11.19 -16.22
CA LEU A 154 -8.84 11.73 -15.32
C LEU A 154 -8.31 12.01 -13.92
N GLN A 155 -7.14 11.48 -13.56
CA GLN A 155 -6.48 11.72 -12.28
C GLN A 155 -7.43 11.54 -11.08
N VAL A 156 -8.10 10.40 -11.02
CA VAL A 156 -8.98 10.05 -9.91
C VAL A 156 -8.64 8.68 -9.34
N SER A 157 -8.60 8.59 -8.03
CA SER A 157 -8.48 7.32 -7.31
C SER A 157 -9.40 7.27 -6.10
N ASN A 158 -9.73 6.06 -5.69
CA ASN A 158 -10.61 5.74 -4.59
C ASN A 158 -9.78 5.19 -3.44
N ILE A 159 -9.76 5.90 -2.33
CA ILE A 159 -8.99 5.55 -1.15
C ILE A 159 -9.95 5.18 -0.04
N TRP A 160 -9.97 3.91 0.32
CA TRP A 160 -10.78 3.44 1.41
C TRP A 160 -9.97 3.45 2.70
N VAL A 161 -10.45 4.22 3.68
CA VAL A 161 -9.80 4.40 4.98
C VAL A 161 -10.86 4.16 6.05
N PRO A 162 -10.99 2.94 6.57
CA PRO A 162 -12.05 2.59 7.52
C PRO A 162 -11.82 3.23 8.89
N GLY A 163 -10.62 3.18 9.42
CA GLY A 163 -10.25 3.76 10.71
C GLY A 163 -10.47 5.27 10.73
N LYS A 164 -11.24 5.76 11.72
CA LYS A 164 -11.57 7.19 11.80
C LYS A 164 -10.33 8.05 12.01
N GLU A 165 -9.47 7.66 12.95
CA GLU A 165 -8.25 8.43 13.26
C GLU A 165 -7.31 8.47 12.04
N VAL A 166 -7.05 7.34 11.42
CA VAL A 166 -6.22 7.25 10.20
C VAL A 166 -6.82 8.10 9.09
N ARG A 167 -8.12 8.07 8.92
CA ARG A 167 -8.82 8.86 7.90
C ARG A 167 -8.72 10.36 8.14
N ASP A 168 -8.83 10.79 9.38
CA ASP A 168 -8.73 12.21 9.73
C ASP A 168 -7.30 12.73 9.53
N ARG A 169 -6.28 11.96 9.93
CA ARG A 169 -4.85 12.25 9.64
C ARG A 169 -4.57 12.31 8.14
N PHE A 170 -5.06 11.34 7.39
CA PHE A 170 -4.89 11.28 5.93
C PHE A 170 -5.51 12.48 5.22
N LYS A 171 -6.73 12.88 5.62
CA LYS A 171 -7.39 14.09 5.08
C LYS A 171 -6.64 15.37 5.44
N ALA A 172 -6.07 15.44 6.63
CA ALA A 172 -5.29 16.61 7.05
C ALA A 172 -4.06 16.80 6.14
N GLU A 173 -3.36 15.73 5.76
CA GLU A 173 -2.23 15.80 4.84
C GLU A 173 -2.65 16.19 3.41
N ILE A 174 -3.78 15.69 2.91
CA ILE A 174 -4.34 16.11 1.62
C ILE A 174 -4.63 17.62 1.62
N ASN A 175 -5.26 18.11 2.67
CA ASN A 175 -5.58 19.53 2.81
C ASN A 175 -4.31 20.39 2.90
N ALA A 176 -3.31 19.95 3.66
CA ALA A 176 -2.02 20.63 3.79
C ALA A 176 -1.24 20.67 2.47
N ALA A 177 -1.42 19.67 1.61
CA ALA A 177 -0.86 19.65 0.25
C ALA A 177 -1.58 20.61 -0.73
N GLY A 178 -2.62 21.33 -0.28
CA GLY A 178 -3.38 22.26 -1.10
C GLY A 178 -4.31 21.60 -2.11
N TYR A 179 -4.54 20.29 -1.99
CA TYR A 179 -5.42 19.57 -2.91
C TYR A 179 -6.81 19.39 -2.27
N SER A 180 -7.78 20.15 -2.76
CA SER A 180 -9.13 20.16 -2.19
C SER A 180 -10.22 19.67 -3.14
N GLN A 181 -9.96 19.63 -4.45
CA GLN A 181 -10.97 19.29 -5.45
C GLN A 181 -10.40 18.39 -6.56
N LEU A 182 -11.21 17.44 -7.00
CA LEU A 182 -10.93 16.67 -8.21
C LEU A 182 -11.11 17.56 -9.45
N ASN A 183 -10.55 17.13 -10.60
CA ASN A 183 -10.88 17.77 -11.86
C ASN A 183 -12.35 17.56 -12.22
N ALA A 184 -12.86 18.34 -13.20
CA ALA A 184 -14.29 18.34 -13.56
C ALA A 184 -14.83 16.99 -14.06
N LEU A 185 -13.95 16.08 -14.47
CA LEU A 185 -14.28 14.75 -15.02
C LEU A 185 -13.93 13.60 -14.06
N GLY A 186 -13.28 13.89 -12.93
CA GLY A 186 -12.82 12.94 -11.92
C GLY A 186 -13.82 12.62 -10.82
#